data_bbcdec64ca1781003af03f1f83cf9c4c
#
_entry.id   bbcdec64ca1781003af03f1f83cf9c4c
#
_cell.length_a   1.000
_cell.length_b   1.000
_cell.length_c   1.000
_cell.angle_alpha   90.00
_cell.angle_beta   90.00
_cell.angle_gamma   90.00
#
_symmetry.space_group_name_H-M   'P 1'
#
loop_
_entity.id
_entity.type
_entity.pdbx_description
1 polymer ?
#
loop_
_entity_poly.entity_id
_entity_poly.type
_entity_poly.pdbx_seq_one_letter_code
_entity_poly.pdbx_strand_id
1 'polypeptide(L)'
;MEPAVIQLKEMVASSDNIVFFGGAGVSTESGIPDFRSVDGLYHQKFRYPPETILSHTFYERHKEEFFDFYRQKLIAPEARPNAAHVKLAQWERDGKLKAVITQNIDGLHQMAGSHEVLELHGSVLRNYCERCGKFYGVDAILHSTGVPKCSCGGDIKPDVVLYEESLDMQMMERALEYISRADMLIIGGTSLVVYPAAGLVQYYRGHKLVVINKGEVGAGVRADLTIRAPIGEVLSQL
;
A
#
# COMPACT_ATOMS: atom_id res chain seq x y z
N MET A 1 1.05 5.85 28.64
CA MET A 1 1.62 5.80 27.28
C MET A 1 2.87 4.93 27.36
N GLU A 2 3.01 3.97 26.48
CA GLU A 2 4.19 3.09 26.48
C GLU A 2 5.48 3.86 26.19
N PRO A 3 6.63 3.51 26.79
CA PRO A 3 7.90 4.20 26.57
C PRO A 3 8.29 4.36 25.09
N ALA A 4 8.00 3.33 24.29
CA ALA A 4 8.27 3.36 22.84
C ALA A 4 7.43 4.40 22.08
N VAL A 5 6.18 4.64 22.51
CA VAL A 5 5.30 5.67 21.92
C VAL A 5 5.77 7.07 22.31
N ILE A 6 6.28 7.24 23.54
CA ILE A 6 6.88 8.51 23.98
C ILE A 6 8.10 8.81 23.12
N GLN A 7 9.01 7.84 22.94
CA GLN A 7 10.18 7.98 22.08
C GLN A 7 9.79 8.32 20.63
N LEU A 8 8.78 7.65 20.08
CA LEU A 8 8.25 7.96 18.73
C LEU A 8 7.79 9.41 18.64
N LYS A 9 7.05 9.90 19.65
CA LYS A 9 6.58 11.28 19.72
C LYS A 9 7.73 12.30 19.71
N GLU A 10 8.79 12.03 20.45
CA GLU A 10 10.00 12.87 20.47
C GLU A 10 10.74 12.86 19.11
N MET A 11 10.85 11.68 18.48
CA MET A 11 11.44 11.55 17.16
C MET A 11 10.65 12.32 16.10
N VAL A 12 9.31 12.24 16.11
CA VAL A 12 8.43 13.00 15.21
C VAL A 12 8.54 14.50 15.49
N ALA A 13 8.54 14.91 16.76
CA ALA A 13 8.65 16.33 17.13
C ALA A 13 9.95 16.96 16.61
N SER A 14 11.06 16.21 16.64
CA SER A 14 12.39 16.65 16.20
C SER A 14 12.70 16.36 14.72
N SER A 15 11.67 16.06 13.90
CA SER A 15 11.81 15.76 12.46
C SER A 15 10.95 16.72 11.64
N ASP A 16 11.48 17.15 10.49
CA ASP A 16 10.82 18.08 9.55
C ASP A 16 10.73 17.50 8.11
N ASN A 17 11.32 16.34 7.89
CA ASN A 17 11.29 15.63 6.60
C ASN A 17 11.01 14.14 6.82
N ILE A 18 9.79 13.85 7.26
CA ILE A 18 9.33 12.48 7.51
C ILE A 18 8.83 11.87 6.21
N VAL A 19 9.22 10.62 5.95
CA VAL A 19 8.67 9.79 4.87
C VAL A 19 8.07 8.54 5.50
N PHE A 20 6.89 8.18 5.02
CA PHE A 20 6.21 6.96 5.42
C PHE A 20 6.27 5.92 4.31
N PHE A 21 6.64 4.67 4.65
CA PHE A 21 6.62 3.52 3.74
C PHE A 21 5.68 2.45 4.30
N GLY A 22 4.58 2.18 3.59
CA GLY A 22 3.50 1.32 4.08
C GLY A 22 3.14 0.15 3.18
N GLY A 23 2.49 -0.85 3.79
CA GLY A 23 1.90 -2.00 3.11
C GLY A 23 0.53 -2.38 3.64
N ALA A 24 0.03 -3.55 3.29
CA ALA A 24 -1.35 -3.98 3.53
C ALA A 24 -1.77 -3.97 5.02
N GLY A 25 -0.82 -4.15 5.94
CA GLY A 25 -1.08 -4.06 7.37
C GLY A 25 -1.53 -2.68 7.85
N VAL A 26 -1.34 -1.61 7.06
CA VAL A 26 -1.88 -0.27 7.37
C VAL A 26 -3.40 -0.25 7.27
N SER A 27 -3.98 -1.05 6.37
CA SER A 27 -5.42 -1.06 6.07
C SER A 27 -6.20 -2.14 6.82
N THR A 28 -5.54 -2.98 7.65
CA THR A 28 -6.23 -4.03 8.42
C THR A 28 -7.22 -3.47 9.42
N GLU A 29 -6.92 -2.33 10.04
CA GLU A 29 -7.83 -1.60 10.94
C GLU A 29 -8.95 -0.86 10.19
N SER A 30 -8.93 -0.88 8.86
CA SER A 30 -10.01 -0.41 7.96
C SER A 30 -10.87 -1.56 7.43
N GLY A 31 -10.64 -2.80 7.90
CA GLY A 31 -11.39 -3.99 7.48
C GLY A 31 -10.87 -4.64 6.19
N ILE A 32 -9.75 -4.18 5.64
CA ILE A 32 -9.11 -4.81 4.47
C ILE A 32 -8.08 -5.83 5.00
N PRO A 33 -8.24 -7.14 4.74
CA PRO A 33 -7.27 -8.15 5.18
C PRO A 33 -5.93 -7.93 4.47
N ASP A 34 -4.83 -8.14 5.19
CA ASP A 34 -3.53 -8.21 4.55
C ASP A 34 -3.35 -9.57 3.82
N PHE A 35 -2.19 -9.78 3.20
CA PHE A 35 -1.91 -10.98 2.42
C PHE A 35 -1.41 -12.15 3.28
N ARG A 36 -0.61 -11.90 4.32
CA ARG A 36 0.26 -12.88 4.98
C ARG A 36 -0.03 -13.17 6.44
N SER A 37 -0.79 -12.33 7.14
CA SER A 37 -1.19 -12.62 8.51
C SER A 37 -2.05 -13.88 8.60
N VAL A 38 -2.29 -14.38 9.80
CA VAL A 38 -3.09 -15.59 10.03
C VAL A 38 -4.47 -15.51 9.37
N ASP A 39 -5.07 -14.31 9.34
CA ASP A 39 -6.36 -14.01 8.70
C ASP A 39 -6.21 -13.47 7.28
N GLY A 40 -4.97 -13.42 6.75
CA GLY A 40 -4.64 -12.86 5.46
C GLY A 40 -5.13 -13.68 4.27
N LEU A 41 -5.11 -13.05 3.10
CA LEU A 41 -5.61 -13.67 1.87
C LEU A 41 -4.90 -15.00 1.54
N TYR A 42 -3.61 -15.15 1.85
CA TYR A 42 -2.86 -16.36 1.53
C TYR A 42 -3.24 -17.56 2.40
N HIS A 43 -3.89 -17.35 3.52
CA HIS A 43 -4.40 -18.42 4.39
C HIS A 43 -5.85 -18.82 4.08
N GLN A 44 -6.53 -18.13 3.18
CA GLN A 44 -7.87 -18.48 2.71
C GLN A 44 -7.81 -19.58 1.64
N LYS A 45 -8.84 -20.43 1.59
CA LYS A 45 -8.92 -21.50 0.58
C LYS A 45 -9.48 -20.98 -0.73
N PHE A 46 -8.64 -20.98 -1.77
CA PHE A 46 -9.02 -20.71 -3.15
C PHE A 46 -8.65 -21.88 -4.06
N ARG A 47 -9.19 -21.90 -5.27
CA ARG A 47 -8.84 -22.92 -6.28
C ARG A 47 -7.36 -22.82 -6.71
N TYR A 48 -6.83 -21.60 -6.75
CA TYR A 48 -5.42 -21.30 -7.01
C TYR A 48 -4.89 -20.38 -5.91
N PRO A 49 -3.59 -20.41 -5.60
CA PRO A 49 -2.99 -19.45 -4.68
C PRO A 49 -3.22 -18.00 -5.13
N PRO A 50 -3.47 -17.05 -4.22
CA PRO A 50 -3.69 -15.64 -4.59
C PRO A 50 -2.56 -15.04 -5.42
N GLU A 51 -1.29 -15.41 -5.17
CA GLU A 51 -0.16 -14.97 -6.00
C GLU A 51 -0.28 -15.45 -7.45
N THR A 52 -0.81 -16.66 -7.65
CA THR A 52 -1.06 -17.19 -9.00
C THR A 52 -2.18 -16.40 -9.67
N ILE A 53 -3.32 -16.19 -8.98
CA ILE A 53 -4.47 -15.46 -9.53
C ILE A 53 -4.07 -14.02 -9.89
N LEU A 54 -3.24 -13.38 -9.06
CA LEU A 54 -2.78 -12.01 -9.24
C LEU A 54 -1.52 -11.88 -10.11
N SER A 55 -1.19 -12.90 -10.92
CA SER A 55 -0.10 -12.83 -11.88
C SER A 55 -0.59 -12.38 -13.28
N HIS A 56 0.31 -11.73 -14.03
CA HIS A 56 0.06 -11.34 -15.42
C HIS A 56 -0.32 -12.55 -16.29
N THR A 57 0.41 -13.66 -16.15
CA THR A 57 0.15 -14.90 -16.89
C THR A 57 -1.25 -15.44 -16.61
N PHE A 58 -1.72 -15.40 -15.36
CA PHE A 58 -3.07 -15.85 -15.03
C PHE A 58 -4.12 -14.89 -15.57
N TYR A 59 -3.92 -13.58 -15.43
CA TYR A 59 -4.80 -12.57 -16.01
C TYR A 59 -5.02 -12.80 -17.50
N GLU A 60 -3.95 -13.03 -18.27
CA GLU A 60 -4.05 -13.27 -19.71
C GLU A 60 -4.82 -14.55 -20.09
N ARG A 61 -4.69 -15.59 -19.29
CA ARG A 61 -5.25 -16.92 -19.61
C ARG A 61 -6.61 -17.19 -18.99
N HIS A 62 -6.94 -16.51 -17.88
CA HIS A 62 -8.10 -16.79 -17.03
C HIS A 62 -8.78 -15.50 -16.59
N LYS A 63 -9.05 -14.57 -17.54
CA LYS A 63 -9.58 -13.23 -17.24
C LYS A 63 -10.87 -13.26 -16.39
N GLU A 64 -11.81 -14.17 -16.69
CA GLU A 64 -13.07 -14.26 -15.92
C GLU A 64 -12.81 -14.64 -14.47
N GLU A 65 -11.99 -15.69 -14.20
CA GLU A 65 -11.65 -16.12 -12.84
C GLU A 65 -10.85 -15.03 -12.10
N PHE A 66 -9.97 -14.31 -12.81
CA PHE A 66 -9.25 -13.15 -12.25
C PHE A 66 -10.23 -12.07 -11.80
N PHE A 67 -11.18 -11.65 -12.64
CA PHE A 67 -12.12 -10.59 -12.29
C PHE A 67 -13.10 -11.00 -11.20
N ASP A 68 -13.50 -12.26 -11.13
CA ASP A 68 -14.32 -12.78 -10.04
C ASP A 68 -13.61 -12.69 -8.70
N PHE A 69 -12.33 -13.09 -8.64
CA PHE A 69 -11.48 -12.93 -7.46
C PHE A 69 -11.24 -11.45 -7.14
N TYR A 70 -10.89 -10.66 -8.15
CA TYR A 70 -10.56 -9.24 -8.00
C TYR A 70 -11.71 -8.44 -7.39
N ARG A 71 -12.93 -8.59 -7.90
CA ARG A 71 -14.14 -7.94 -7.37
C ARG A 71 -14.42 -8.33 -5.92
N GLN A 72 -14.25 -9.58 -5.58
CA GLN A 72 -14.61 -10.10 -4.25
C GLN A 72 -13.54 -9.80 -3.18
N LYS A 73 -12.27 -9.68 -3.57
CA LYS A 73 -11.15 -9.70 -2.62
C LYS A 73 -10.27 -8.45 -2.65
N LEU A 74 -10.16 -7.77 -3.78
CA LEU A 74 -9.26 -6.62 -3.92
C LEU A 74 -9.98 -5.28 -3.82
N ILE A 75 -11.28 -5.24 -4.08
CA ILE A 75 -12.07 -4.01 -4.00
C ILE A 75 -12.89 -4.03 -2.71
N ALA A 76 -12.70 -3.02 -1.87
CA ALA A 76 -13.37 -2.86 -0.58
C ALA A 76 -14.12 -1.51 -0.53
N PRO A 77 -15.30 -1.38 -1.16
CA PRO A 77 -15.97 -0.09 -1.33
C PRO A 77 -16.44 0.53 -0.01
N GLU A 78 -16.66 -0.30 1.02
CA GLU A 78 -17.09 0.15 2.34
C GLU A 78 -15.95 0.53 3.27
N ALA A 79 -14.69 0.24 2.89
CA ALA A 79 -13.53 0.58 3.71
C ALA A 79 -13.39 2.10 3.89
N ARG A 80 -12.98 2.51 5.08
CA ARG A 80 -12.75 3.92 5.42
C ARG A 80 -11.37 4.08 6.03
N PRO A 81 -10.74 5.24 5.88
CA PRO A 81 -9.46 5.53 6.52
C PRO A 81 -9.53 5.28 8.03
N ASN A 82 -8.52 4.63 8.57
CA ASN A 82 -8.33 4.46 10.01
C ASN A 82 -7.41 5.55 10.60
N ALA A 83 -7.13 5.46 11.89
CA ALA A 83 -6.34 6.45 12.60
C ALA A 83 -4.93 6.66 12.02
N ALA A 84 -4.30 5.61 11.42
CA ALA A 84 -3.00 5.76 10.77
C ALA A 84 -3.09 6.67 9.55
N HIS A 85 -4.04 6.43 8.66
CA HIS A 85 -4.24 7.26 7.47
C HIS A 85 -4.51 8.72 7.84
N VAL A 86 -5.40 8.94 8.83
CA VAL A 86 -5.77 10.29 9.29
C VAL A 86 -4.57 11.02 9.90
N LYS A 87 -3.76 10.33 10.72
CA LYS A 87 -2.57 10.91 11.34
C LYS A 87 -1.49 11.28 10.30
N LEU A 88 -1.25 10.41 9.31
CA LEU A 88 -0.30 10.71 8.23
C LEU A 88 -0.74 11.93 7.42
N ALA A 89 -2.03 12.02 7.05
CA ALA A 89 -2.57 13.18 6.37
C ALA A 89 -2.49 14.45 7.23
N GLN A 90 -2.66 14.36 8.56
CA GLN A 90 -2.43 15.48 9.48
C GLN A 90 -0.98 15.94 9.43
N TRP A 91 0.01 15.03 9.55
CA TRP A 91 1.43 15.40 9.51
C TRP A 91 1.85 16.00 8.18
N GLU A 92 1.22 15.61 7.07
CA GLU A 92 1.44 16.23 5.77
C GLU A 92 0.94 17.69 5.76
N ARG A 93 -0.28 17.93 6.24
CA ARG A 93 -0.83 19.31 6.41
C ARG A 93 0.03 20.18 7.31
N ASP A 94 0.60 19.59 8.37
CA ASP A 94 1.49 20.27 9.30
C ASP A 94 2.90 20.50 8.73
N GLY A 95 3.15 20.04 7.48
CA GLY A 95 4.42 20.18 6.78
C GLY A 95 5.54 19.26 7.27
N LYS A 96 5.25 18.28 8.13
CA LYS A 96 6.22 17.32 8.66
C LYS A 96 6.42 16.12 7.77
N LEU A 97 5.33 15.48 7.31
CA LEU A 97 5.38 14.37 6.36
C LEU A 97 5.48 14.90 4.93
N LYS A 98 6.44 14.40 4.17
CA LYS A 98 6.70 14.84 2.78
C LYS A 98 6.13 13.90 1.74
N ALA A 99 6.02 12.60 2.06
CA ALA A 99 5.40 11.63 1.17
C ALA A 99 4.92 10.39 1.94
N VAL A 100 3.85 9.82 1.43
CA VAL A 100 3.41 8.45 1.72
C VAL A 100 3.82 7.58 0.53
N ILE A 101 4.68 6.61 0.75
CA ILE A 101 5.05 5.59 -0.23
C ILE A 101 4.29 4.32 0.16
N THR A 102 3.38 3.86 -0.68
CA THR A 102 2.51 2.74 -0.32
C THR A 102 2.55 1.62 -1.35
N GLN A 103 2.50 0.40 -0.85
CA GLN A 103 2.26 -0.81 -1.65
C GLN A 103 0.76 -1.10 -1.81
N ASN A 104 -0.09 -0.36 -1.07
CA ASN A 104 -1.53 -0.55 -1.10
C ASN A 104 -2.14 0.07 -2.36
N ILE A 105 -3.24 -0.54 -2.80
CA ILE A 105 -4.00 -0.15 -4.00
C ILE A 105 -5.39 0.39 -3.64
N ASP A 106 -5.70 0.55 -2.35
CA ASP A 106 -7.03 0.82 -1.81
C ASP A 106 -7.48 2.29 -1.86
N GLY A 107 -6.54 3.23 -2.04
CA GLY A 107 -6.81 4.67 -2.08
C GLY A 107 -7.13 5.31 -0.72
N LEU A 108 -6.98 4.60 0.41
CA LEU A 108 -7.37 5.11 1.72
C LEU A 108 -6.49 6.29 2.21
N HIS A 109 -5.24 6.38 1.78
CA HIS A 109 -4.39 7.54 2.08
C HIS A 109 -4.94 8.82 1.47
N GLN A 110 -5.31 8.80 0.18
CA GLN A 110 -5.93 9.94 -0.50
C GLN A 110 -7.30 10.26 0.10
N MET A 111 -8.09 9.24 0.44
CA MET A 111 -9.39 9.43 1.09
C MET A 111 -9.25 10.09 2.47
N ALA A 112 -8.14 9.86 3.20
CA ALA A 112 -7.83 10.54 4.47
C ALA A 112 -7.37 11.99 4.29
N GLY A 113 -7.06 12.41 3.05
CA GLY A 113 -6.60 13.74 2.71
C GLY A 113 -5.09 13.87 2.52
N SER A 114 -4.34 12.77 2.37
CA SER A 114 -2.95 12.83 1.91
C SER A 114 -2.89 13.17 0.42
N HIS A 115 -1.98 14.06 0.04
CA HIS A 115 -1.81 14.55 -1.34
C HIS A 115 -0.60 13.90 -2.02
N GLU A 116 0.55 13.85 -1.36
CA GLU A 116 1.77 13.25 -1.91
C GLU A 116 1.81 11.75 -1.57
N VAL A 117 1.08 10.96 -2.37
CA VAL A 117 0.97 9.51 -2.22
C VAL A 117 1.56 8.80 -3.43
N LEU A 118 2.62 8.05 -3.22
CA LEU A 118 3.30 7.25 -4.23
C LEU A 118 2.79 5.80 -4.18
N GLU A 119 1.85 5.47 -5.04
CA GLU A 119 1.22 4.15 -5.13
C GLU A 119 2.06 3.20 -5.98
N LEU A 120 3.04 2.52 -5.38
CA LEU A 120 4.01 1.66 -6.09
C LEU A 120 3.37 0.53 -6.89
N HIS A 121 2.19 0.06 -6.48
CA HIS A 121 1.47 -1.03 -7.12
C HIS A 121 0.18 -0.57 -7.82
N GLY A 122 0.03 0.73 -8.07
CA GLY A 122 -1.15 1.29 -8.71
C GLY A 122 -2.37 1.41 -7.80
N SER A 123 -3.59 1.39 -8.37
CA SER A 123 -4.83 1.61 -7.60
C SER A 123 -6.03 0.90 -8.21
N VAL A 124 -6.89 0.33 -7.36
CA VAL A 124 -8.20 -0.23 -7.76
C VAL A 124 -9.15 0.84 -8.31
N LEU A 125 -8.91 2.11 -7.96
CA LEU A 125 -9.75 3.23 -8.37
C LEU A 125 -9.53 3.67 -9.82
N ARG A 126 -8.44 3.26 -10.44
CA ARG A 126 -8.10 3.55 -11.83
C ARG A 126 -8.11 2.29 -12.67
N ASN A 127 -8.76 2.35 -13.81
CA ASN A 127 -8.86 1.22 -14.74
C ASN A 127 -8.80 1.77 -16.16
N TYR A 128 -8.19 1.06 -17.08
CA TYR A 128 -8.00 1.52 -18.45
C TYR A 128 -8.35 0.45 -19.47
N CYS A 129 -8.93 0.89 -20.59
CA CYS A 129 -9.14 0.01 -21.72
C CYS A 129 -7.79 -0.35 -22.37
N GLU A 130 -7.51 -1.64 -22.48
CA GLU A 130 -6.27 -2.15 -23.11
C GLU A 130 -6.15 -1.79 -24.60
N ARG A 131 -7.29 -1.52 -25.29
CA ARG A 131 -7.31 -1.18 -26.72
C ARG A 131 -7.18 0.32 -26.99
N CYS A 132 -7.94 1.17 -26.28
CA CYS A 132 -8.03 2.59 -26.62
C CYS A 132 -7.56 3.53 -25.50
N GLY A 133 -7.10 3.02 -24.36
CA GLY A 133 -6.59 3.80 -23.22
C GLY A 133 -7.66 4.57 -22.46
N LYS A 134 -8.96 4.41 -22.77
CA LYS A 134 -10.02 5.15 -22.07
C LYS A 134 -10.04 4.78 -20.59
N PHE A 135 -10.08 5.82 -19.74
CA PHE A 135 -10.18 5.70 -18.30
C PHE A 135 -11.57 5.26 -17.83
N TYR A 136 -11.61 4.46 -16.76
CA TYR A 136 -12.79 4.01 -16.05
C TYR A 136 -12.54 4.01 -14.53
N GLY A 137 -13.51 4.49 -13.75
CA GLY A 137 -13.50 4.34 -12.30
C GLY A 137 -13.77 2.89 -11.85
N VAL A 138 -13.66 2.66 -10.55
CA VAL A 138 -13.86 1.32 -9.94
C VAL A 138 -15.26 0.75 -10.20
N ASP A 139 -16.27 1.59 -10.32
CA ASP A 139 -17.65 1.18 -10.57
C ASP A 139 -17.82 0.38 -11.87
N ALA A 140 -17.00 0.67 -12.89
CA ALA A 140 -17.01 -0.08 -14.14
C ALA A 140 -16.58 -1.54 -13.96
N ILE A 141 -15.75 -1.82 -12.94
CA ILE A 141 -15.36 -3.19 -12.57
C ILE A 141 -16.44 -3.81 -11.66
N LEU A 142 -16.87 -3.09 -10.61
CA LEU A 142 -17.82 -3.58 -9.62
C LEU A 142 -19.17 -3.99 -10.22
N HIS A 143 -19.70 -3.18 -11.15
CA HIS A 143 -21.01 -3.42 -11.76
C HIS A 143 -20.94 -4.28 -13.03
N SER A 144 -19.76 -4.78 -13.41
CA SER A 144 -19.61 -5.68 -14.55
C SER A 144 -19.77 -7.15 -14.14
N THR A 145 -20.10 -7.99 -15.12
CA THR A 145 -20.04 -9.46 -15.02
C THR A 145 -18.99 -9.99 -15.97
N GLY A 146 -18.28 -11.06 -15.60
CA GLY A 146 -17.19 -11.59 -16.39
C GLY A 146 -16.07 -10.55 -16.59
N VAL A 147 -15.54 -10.46 -17.80
CA VAL A 147 -14.49 -9.50 -18.18
C VAL A 147 -15.09 -8.14 -18.52
N PRO A 148 -14.77 -7.05 -17.80
CA PRO A 148 -15.28 -5.72 -18.07
C PRO A 148 -14.92 -5.23 -19.48
N LYS A 149 -15.89 -4.66 -20.21
CA LYS A 149 -15.70 -4.24 -21.61
C LYS A 149 -15.82 -2.73 -21.77
N CYS A 150 -14.93 -2.16 -22.53
CA CYS A 150 -15.01 -0.79 -23.01
C CYS A 150 -16.04 -0.64 -24.14
N SER A 151 -16.55 0.58 -24.34
CA SER A 151 -17.42 0.91 -25.48
C SER A 151 -16.77 0.63 -26.86
N CYS A 152 -15.44 0.55 -26.95
CA CYS A 152 -14.72 0.14 -28.17
C CYS A 152 -14.62 -1.39 -28.34
N GLY A 153 -15.13 -2.18 -27.39
CA GLY A 153 -15.04 -3.64 -27.37
C GLY A 153 -13.74 -4.20 -26.79
N GLY A 154 -12.79 -3.35 -26.36
CA GLY A 154 -11.57 -3.79 -25.64
C GLY A 154 -11.85 -4.15 -24.19
N ASP A 155 -10.97 -4.94 -23.58
CA ASP A 155 -11.03 -5.27 -22.16
C ASP A 155 -10.62 -4.05 -21.32
N ILE A 156 -11.17 -3.95 -20.11
CA ILE A 156 -10.77 -2.92 -19.14
C ILE A 156 -9.90 -3.61 -18.10
N LYS A 157 -8.59 -3.25 -18.05
CA LYS A 157 -7.65 -3.76 -17.06
C LYS A 157 -7.53 -2.77 -15.90
N PRO A 158 -7.54 -3.24 -14.63
CA PRO A 158 -7.19 -2.41 -13.49
C PRO A 158 -5.75 -1.87 -13.60
N ASP A 159 -5.56 -0.61 -13.19
CA ASP A 159 -4.24 0.01 -13.04
C ASP A 159 -3.55 -0.49 -11.76
N VAL A 160 -3.39 -1.81 -11.69
CA VAL A 160 -2.73 -2.51 -10.60
C VAL A 160 -1.60 -3.33 -11.17
N VAL A 161 -0.43 -3.22 -10.55
CA VAL A 161 0.76 -4.01 -10.92
C VAL A 161 0.56 -5.44 -10.42
N LEU A 162 0.45 -6.37 -11.35
CA LEU A 162 0.35 -7.80 -11.07
C LEU A 162 1.74 -8.40 -10.84
N TYR A 163 1.81 -9.55 -10.20
CA TYR A 163 3.05 -10.35 -10.22
C TYR A 163 3.48 -10.59 -11.67
N GLU A 164 4.78 -10.62 -11.92
CA GLU A 164 5.41 -10.70 -13.26
C GLU A 164 5.40 -9.35 -14.02
N GLU A 165 4.69 -8.32 -13.56
CA GLU A 165 4.74 -6.98 -14.16
C GLU A 165 5.82 -6.10 -13.49
N SER A 166 6.37 -5.17 -14.25
CA SER A 166 7.34 -4.20 -13.75
C SER A 166 6.65 -3.03 -13.05
N LEU A 167 7.27 -2.51 -11.98
CA LEU A 167 6.85 -1.26 -11.37
C LEU A 167 7.16 -0.07 -12.29
N ASP A 168 6.42 1.02 -12.13
CA ASP A 168 6.70 2.29 -12.79
C ASP A 168 8.04 2.85 -12.30
N MET A 169 9.01 2.98 -13.23
CA MET A 169 10.35 3.44 -12.92
C MET A 169 10.37 4.90 -12.43
N GLN A 170 9.51 5.77 -12.96
CA GLN A 170 9.44 7.17 -12.50
C GLN A 170 8.89 7.24 -11.07
N MET A 171 7.90 6.41 -10.75
CA MET A 171 7.37 6.29 -9.39
C MET A 171 8.45 5.78 -8.43
N MET A 172 9.24 4.79 -8.85
CA MET A 172 10.35 4.23 -8.06
C MET A 172 11.46 5.26 -7.83
N GLU A 173 11.84 6.03 -8.84
CA GLU A 173 12.84 7.11 -8.73
C GLU A 173 12.38 8.21 -7.77
N ARG A 174 11.11 8.64 -7.86
CA ARG A 174 10.52 9.60 -6.91
C ARG A 174 10.53 9.07 -5.48
N ALA A 175 10.12 7.81 -5.29
CA ALA A 175 10.14 7.17 -3.97
C ALA A 175 11.56 7.11 -3.39
N LEU A 176 12.55 6.77 -4.21
CA LEU A 176 13.96 6.76 -3.85
C LEU A 176 14.45 8.15 -3.42
N GLU A 177 14.06 9.20 -4.17
CA GLU A 177 14.44 10.57 -3.86
C GLU A 177 13.89 10.99 -2.48
N TYR A 178 12.60 10.74 -2.20
CA TYR A 178 12.02 11.03 -0.88
C TYR A 178 12.74 10.28 0.24
N ILE A 179 12.94 8.97 0.10
CA ILE A 179 13.58 8.13 1.13
C ILE A 179 15.01 8.60 1.40
N SER A 180 15.79 8.89 0.36
CA SER A 180 17.20 9.27 0.51
C SER A 180 17.41 10.62 1.19
N ARG A 181 16.42 11.53 1.11
CA ARG A 181 16.44 12.87 1.71
C ARG A 181 15.75 12.93 3.08
N ALA A 182 15.04 11.88 3.48
CA ALA A 182 14.29 11.87 4.73
C ALA A 182 15.22 11.99 5.95
N ASP A 183 14.85 12.80 6.92
CA ASP A 183 15.48 12.82 8.24
C ASP A 183 14.88 11.74 9.16
N MET A 184 13.65 11.28 8.85
CA MET A 184 12.99 10.18 9.52
C MET A 184 12.24 9.30 8.50
N LEU A 185 12.45 7.99 8.55
CA LEU A 185 11.69 7.01 7.79
C LEU A 185 10.86 6.14 8.73
N ILE A 186 9.55 6.14 8.51
CA ILE A 186 8.62 5.27 9.24
C ILE A 186 8.18 4.15 8.30
N ILE A 187 8.46 2.92 8.67
CA ILE A 187 7.99 1.72 7.99
C ILE A 187 6.81 1.16 8.77
N GLY A 188 5.66 1.00 8.14
CA GLY A 188 4.45 0.58 8.82
C GLY A 188 3.63 -0.46 8.06
N GLY A 189 3.06 -1.44 8.79
CA GLY A 189 2.11 -2.41 8.23
C GLY A 189 2.64 -3.22 7.04
N THR A 190 3.93 -3.54 7.01
CA THR A 190 4.54 -4.31 5.92
C THR A 190 5.56 -5.32 6.44
N SER A 191 5.63 -6.48 5.82
CA SER A 191 6.68 -7.48 6.09
C SER A 191 7.99 -7.21 5.33
N LEU A 192 8.02 -6.26 4.39
CA LEU A 192 9.16 -5.93 3.52
C LEU A 192 9.74 -7.14 2.76
N VAL A 193 8.89 -8.00 2.21
CA VAL A 193 9.32 -9.18 1.44
C VAL A 193 8.99 -9.10 -0.05
N VAL A 194 8.25 -8.07 -0.49
CA VAL A 194 7.86 -7.88 -1.89
C VAL A 194 8.85 -6.96 -2.58
N TYR A 195 9.69 -7.53 -3.43
CA TYR A 195 10.66 -6.80 -4.24
C TYR A 195 10.06 -6.45 -5.61
N PRO A 196 10.51 -5.31 -6.23
CA PRO A 196 11.61 -4.43 -5.81
C PRO A 196 11.24 -3.39 -4.76
N ALA A 197 9.97 -3.17 -4.43
CA ALA A 197 9.52 -2.13 -3.51
C ALA A 197 10.21 -2.18 -2.13
N ALA A 198 10.34 -3.39 -1.54
CA ALA A 198 11.03 -3.58 -0.26
C ALA A 198 12.50 -3.12 -0.27
N GLY A 199 13.15 -3.14 -1.43
CA GLY A 199 14.54 -2.69 -1.59
C GLY A 199 14.74 -1.19 -1.41
N LEU A 200 13.71 -0.37 -1.60
CA LEU A 200 13.79 1.08 -1.48
C LEU A 200 14.22 1.55 -0.09
N VAL A 201 13.82 0.86 0.97
CA VAL A 201 14.15 1.26 2.35
C VAL A 201 15.65 1.22 2.65
N GLN A 202 16.45 0.47 1.87
CA GLN A 202 17.90 0.39 2.01
C GLN A 202 18.63 1.68 1.61
N TYR A 203 17.95 2.58 0.90
CA TYR A 203 18.51 3.86 0.48
C TYR A 203 18.32 4.97 1.52
N TYR A 204 17.63 4.70 2.61
CA TYR A 204 17.54 5.63 3.74
C TYR A 204 18.94 5.82 4.37
N ARG A 205 19.29 7.09 4.62
CA ARG A 205 20.61 7.50 5.13
C ARG A 205 20.55 8.22 6.47
N GLY A 206 19.35 8.42 7.01
CA GLY A 206 19.16 9.10 8.31
C GLY A 206 19.40 8.19 9.51
N HIS A 207 19.10 8.72 10.69
CA HIS A 207 19.31 8.08 11.99
C HIS A 207 17.99 7.96 12.80
N LYS A 208 16.85 8.00 12.12
CA LYS A 208 15.52 7.85 12.73
C LYS A 208 14.69 6.86 11.89
N LEU A 209 15.15 5.62 11.82
CA LEU A 209 14.42 4.53 11.19
C LEU A 209 13.47 3.90 12.20
N VAL A 210 12.17 4.04 11.96
CA VAL A 210 11.12 3.50 12.84
C VAL A 210 10.37 2.39 12.11
N VAL A 211 10.12 1.30 12.82
CA VAL A 211 9.26 0.20 12.35
C VAL A 211 8.06 0.07 13.27
N ILE A 212 6.85 0.15 12.69
CA ILE A 212 5.58 -0.09 13.39
C ILE A 212 4.87 -1.24 12.67
N ASN A 213 4.94 -2.45 13.22
CA ASN A 213 4.37 -3.63 12.59
C ASN A 213 4.02 -4.70 13.62
N LYS A 214 2.90 -5.42 13.44
CA LYS A 214 2.52 -6.53 14.34
C LYS A 214 3.51 -7.69 14.29
N GLY A 215 3.89 -8.07 13.09
CA GLY A 215 4.83 -9.17 12.83
C GLY A 215 6.27 -8.69 12.65
N GLU A 216 7.14 -9.63 12.34
CA GLU A 216 8.52 -9.33 11.98
C GLU A 216 8.60 -8.67 10.60
N VAL A 217 9.61 -7.84 10.44
CA VAL A 217 9.95 -7.18 9.17
C VAL A 217 11.21 -7.86 8.62
N GLY A 218 11.30 -7.98 7.30
CA GLY A 218 12.33 -8.73 6.60
C GLY A 218 13.76 -8.53 7.13
N ALA A 219 14.56 -9.57 7.05
CA ALA A 219 15.91 -9.60 7.56
C ALA A 219 16.79 -8.49 6.96
N GLY A 220 17.49 -7.75 7.82
CA GLY A 220 18.42 -6.68 7.41
C GLY A 220 17.96 -5.26 7.70
N VAL A 221 16.73 -5.04 8.14
CA VAL A 221 16.27 -3.72 8.62
C VAL A 221 16.70 -3.55 10.07
N ARG A 222 17.63 -2.63 10.31
CA ARG A 222 18.06 -2.22 11.66
C ARG A 222 17.37 -0.92 12.01
N ALA A 223 16.23 -1.01 12.69
CA ALA A 223 15.48 0.17 13.13
C ALA A 223 16.07 0.75 14.42
N ASP A 224 16.02 2.08 14.53
CA ASP A 224 16.34 2.81 15.78
C ASP A 224 15.20 2.66 16.80
N LEU A 225 13.96 2.45 16.31
CA LEU A 225 12.80 2.16 17.14
C LEU A 225 11.91 1.12 16.46
N THR A 226 11.52 0.08 17.20
CA THR A 226 10.54 -0.92 16.73
C THR A 226 9.37 -0.98 17.70
N ILE A 227 8.14 -0.83 17.18
CA ILE A 227 6.89 -0.94 17.93
C ILE A 227 6.09 -2.10 17.34
N ARG A 228 5.87 -3.14 18.15
CA ARG A 228 5.10 -4.35 17.73
C ARG A 228 3.64 -4.18 18.12
N ALA A 229 2.91 -3.38 17.34
CA ALA A 229 1.49 -3.11 17.55
C ALA A 229 0.79 -2.75 16.23
N PRO A 230 -0.57 -2.71 16.20
CA PRO A 230 -1.33 -2.15 15.10
C PRO A 230 -0.94 -0.69 14.88
N ILE A 231 -0.73 -0.30 13.63
CA ILE A 231 -0.21 1.04 13.33
C ILE A 231 -1.22 2.16 13.63
N GLY A 232 -2.50 1.91 13.42
CA GLY A 232 -3.55 2.89 13.75
C GLY A 232 -3.64 3.12 15.25
N GLU A 233 -3.55 2.05 16.06
CA GLU A 233 -3.50 2.14 17.51
C GLU A 233 -2.29 2.98 17.99
N VAL A 234 -1.11 2.77 17.41
CA VAL A 234 0.10 3.52 17.75
C VAL A 234 -0.04 5.00 17.36
N LEU A 235 -0.40 5.27 16.10
CA LEU A 235 -0.47 6.64 15.58
C LEU A 235 -1.62 7.46 16.19
N SER A 236 -2.68 6.82 16.69
CA SER A 236 -3.77 7.52 17.38
C SER A 236 -3.33 8.15 18.70
N GLN A 237 -2.19 7.75 19.27
CA GLN A 237 -1.65 8.26 20.53
C GLN A 237 -0.72 9.48 20.36
N LEU A 238 -0.42 9.86 19.12
CA LEU A 238 0.45 10.99 18.75
C LEU A 238 -0.39 12.22 18.35
#